data_1c36c1152ce7ef18d63c0c28dd0d9ed3
#
_entry.id   1c36c1152ce7ef18d63c0c28dd0d9ed3
#
_cell.length_a   1.000
_cell.length_b   1.000
_cell.length_c   1.000
_cell.angle_alpha   90.00
_cell.angle_beta   90.00
_cell.angle_gamma   90.00
#
_symmetry.space_group_name_H-M   'P 1'
#
loop_
_entity.id
_entity.type
_entity.pdbx_description
1 polymer ?
#
loop_
_entity_poly.entity_id
_entity_poly.type
_entity_poly.pdbx_seq_one_letter_code
_entity_poly.pdbx_strand_id
1 'polypeptide(L)'
;MSAVTFRSVAAESGWSLGAVQKTFPTKEALVRATLAYAQSSIAVRLSADPGRPTLRAWLVELVLATLPLDDARRSACLIGVAVSDRAPFDPELAASLAAWDADLRGKLQLLAGRARSEGELHPDVDGDVLARAVLAFAAGVAGQLLYEPRDEAHVRPLVQATVAALTPAPTAPPLE
;
A
#
# COMPACT_ATOMS: atom_id res chain seq x y z
N MET A 1 0.16 23.81 -2.26
CA MET A 1 -0.78 22.69 -2.49
C MET A 1 -2.20 23.23 -2.46
N SER A 2 -2.96 23.08 -3.55
CA SER A 2 -4.39 23.43 -3.56
C SER A 2 -5.10 22.53 -2.55
N ALA A 3 -5.68 23.12 -1.51
CA ALA A 3 -6.38 22.36 -0.47
C ALA A 3 -7.58 21.65 -1.11
N VAL A 4 -7.71 20.32 -0.91
CA VAL A 4 -8.92 19.58 -1.27
C VAL A 4 -10.10 20.24 -0.55
N THR A 5 -11.04 20.76 -1.34
CA THR A 5 -12.25 21.43 -0.86
C THR A 5 -13.47 20.79 -1.50
N PHE A 6 -14.63 20.91 -0.86
CA PHE A 6 -15.89 20.49 -1.48
C PHE A 6 -16.13 21.12 -2.86
N ARG A 7 -15.68 22.36 -3.05
CA ARG A 7 -15.80 23.06 -4.34
C ARG A 7 -14.90 22.44 -5.40
N SER A 8 -13.63 22.12 -5.06
CA SER A 8 -12.72 21.48 -6.02
C SER A 8 -13.19 20.08 -6.38
N VAL A 9 -13.71 19.32 -5.42
CA VAL A 9 -14.29 17.98 -5.67
C VAL A 9 -15.53 18.08 -6.56
N ALA A 10 -16.43 19.03 -6.29
CA ALA A 10 -17.62 19.24 -7.11
C ALA A 10 -17.26 19.60 -8.56
N ALA A 11 -16.30 20.51 -8.73
CA ALA A 11 -15.83 20.93 -10.07
C ALA A 11 -15.22 19.77 -10.86
N GLU A 12 -14.41 18.94 -10.22
CA GLU A 12 -13.71 17.81 -10.85
C GLU A 12 -14.64 16.64 -11.16
N SER A 13 -15.60 16.37 -10.25
CA SER A 13 -16.53 15.23 -10.39
C SER A 13 -17.75 15.54 -11.26
N GLY A 14 -17.97 16.79 -11.63
CA GLY A 14 -19.20 17.22 -12.32
C GLY A 14 -20.47 17.22 -11.41
N TRP A 15 -20.32 17.02 -10.10
CA TRP A 15 -21.43 17.04 -9.15
C TRP A 15 -21.65 18.46 -8.63
N SER A 16 -22.91 18.77 -8.21
CA SER A 16 -23.17 20.03 -7.54
C SER A 16 -22.51 20.06 -6.14
N LEU A 17 -22.09 21.24 -5.70
CA LEU A 17 -21.55 21.45 -4.36
C LEU A 17 -22.51 20.90 -3.27
N GLY A 18 -23.81 21.12 -3.43
CA GLY A 18 -24.83 20.62 -2.49
C GLY A 18 -24.90 19.08 -2.46
N ALA A 19 -24.72 18.41 -3.60
CA ALA A 19 -24.67 16.95 -3.65
C ALA A 19 -23.44 16.41 -2.92
N VAL A 20 -22.26 17.01 -3.14
CA VAL A 20 -21.03 16.63 -2.43
C VAL A 20 -21.15 16.84 -0.93
N GLN A 21 -21.69 18.00 -0.48
CA GLN A 21 -21.89 18.28 0.95
C GLN A 21 -22.95 17.39 1.60
N LYS A 22 -23.97 16.96 0.88
CA LYS A 22 -24.97 16.02 1.37
C LYS A 22 -24.36 14.62 1.57
N THR A 23 -23.48 14.20 0.66
CA THR A 23 -22.81 12.88 0.72
C THR A 23 -21.71 12.87 1.77
N PHE A 24 -20.97 13.96 1.90
CA PHE A 24 -19.85 14.09 2.85
C PHE A 24 -20.11 15.30 3.76
N PRO A 25 -20.77 15.10 4.92
CA PRO A 25 -21.17 16.19 5.81
C PRO A 25 -20.00 17.03 6.32
N THR A 26 -18.82 16.45 6.42
CA THR A 26 -17.59 17.12 6.88
C THR A 26 -16.41 16.84 5.92
N LYS A 27 -15.38 17.67 6.01
CA LYS A 27 -14.14 17.48 5.25
C LYS A 27 -13.45 16.18 5.66
N GLU A 28 -13.51 15.83 6.92
CA GLU A 28 -12.97 14.59 7.50
C GLU A 28 -13.69 13.37 6.92
N ALA A 29 -15.03 13.41 6.76
CA ALA A 29 -15.81 12.36 6.12
C ALA A 29 -15.40 12.16 4.65
N LEU A 30 -15.15 13.24 3.92
CA LEU A 30 -14.63 13.19 2.55
C LEU A 30 -13.25 12.54 2.50
N VAL A 31 -12.32 12.95 3.36
CA VAL A 31 -10.96 12.40 3.43
C VAL A 31 -10.99 10.91 3.76
N ARG A 32 -11.80 10.47 4.76
CA ARG A 32 -11.96 9.05 5.10
C ARG A 32 -12.50 8.23 3.93
N ALA A 33 -13.52 8.73 3.25
CA ALA A 33 -14.09 8.03 2.09
C ALA A 33 -13.07 7.89 0.95
N THR A 34 -12.27 8.92 0.71
CA THR A 34 -11.22 8.89 -0.31
C THR A 34 -10.11 7.91 0.06
N LEU A 35 -9.72 7.85 1.34
CA LEU A 35 -8.76 6.86 1.85
C LEU A 35 -9.30 5.44 1.67
N ALA A 36 -10.55 5.18 2.08
CA ALA A 36 -11.18 3.87 1.92
C ALA A 36 -11.24 3.42 0.46
N TYR A 37 -11.54 4.35 -0.46
CA TYR A 37 -11.49 4.07 -1.90
C TYR A 37 -10.09 3.71 -2.39
N ALA A 38 -9.06 4.45 -2.00
CA ALA A 38 -7.67 4.15 -2.35
C ALA A 38 -7.25 2.76 -1.84
N GLN A 39 -7.60 2.42 -0.60
CA GLN A 39 -7.34 1.11 0.01
C GLN A 39 -8.06 -0.03 -0.73
N SER A 40 -9.33 0.15 -1.09
CA SER A 40 -10.11 -0.84 -1.84
C SER A 40 -9.52 -1.08 -3.23
N SER A 41 -9.00 -0.05 -3.88
CA SER A 41 -8.36 -0.15 -5.19
C SER A 41 -7.08 -1.01 -5.15
N ILE A 42 -6.32 -0.96 -4.07
CA ILE A 42 -5.16 -1.84 -3.86
C ILE A 42 -5.63 -3.29 -3.67
N ALA A 43 -6.64 -3.51 -2.83
CA ALA A 43 -7.18 -4.85 -2.58
C ALA A 43 -7.71 -5.52 -3.85
N VAL A 44 -8.43 -4.78 -4.70
CA VAL A 44 -8.91 -5.29 -5.99
C VAL A 44 -7.77 -5.70 -6.91
N ARG A 45 -6.69 -4.92 -6.99
CA ARG A 45 -5.52 -5.25 -7.83
C ARG A 45 -4.83 -6.53 -7.37
N LEU A 46 -4.71 -6.73 -6.05
CA LEU A 46 -4.11 -7.93 -5.47
C LEU A 46 -4.98 -9.18 -5.64
N SER A 47 -6.30 -9.01 -5.78
CA SER A 47 -7.26 -10.11 -5.98
C SER A 47 -7.33 -10.58 -7.44
N ALA A 48 -6.78 -9.82 -8.38
CA ALA A 48 -6.86 -10.12 -9.80
C ALA A 48 -5.83 -11.17 -10.29
N ASP A 49 -4.98 -11.71 -9.41
CA ASP A 49 -4.00 -12.74 -9.76
C ASP A 49 -4.67 -14.13 -9.78
N PRO A 50 -4.73 -14.79 -10.94
CA PRO A 50 -5.45 -16.08 -11.10
C PRO A 50 -4.67 -17.31 -10.58
N GLY A 51 -3.53 -17.11 -9.92
CA GLY A 51 -2.66 -18.18 -9.44
C GLY A 51 -2.54 -18.25 -7.93
N ARG A 52 -1.77 -19.23 -7.44
CA ARG A 52 -1.28 -19.33 -6.08
C ARG A 52 0.19 -18.84 -6.06
N PRO A 53 0.43 -17.52 -6.03
CA PRO A 53 1.77 -17.00 -6.15
C PRO A 53 2.63 -17.38 -4.94
N THR A 54 3.94 -17.50 -5.15
CA THR A 54 4.89 -17.57 -4.04
C THR A 54 4.81 -16.29 -3.21
N LEU A 55 5.20 -16.36 -1.93
CA LEU A 55 5.27 -15.17 -1.07
C LEU A 55 6.03 -14.03 -1.75
N ARG A 56 7.18 -14.33 -2.34
CA ARG A 56 8.03 -13.34 -3.03
C ARG A 56 7.32 -12.69 -4.21
N ALA A 57 6.69 -13.47 -5.07
CA ALA A 57 5.94 -12.92 -6.21
C ALA A 57 4.79 -12.03 -5.74
N TRP A 58 4.05 -12.46 -4.72
CA TRP A 58 2.96 -11.68 -4.17
C TRP A 58 3.42 -10.36 -3.54
N LEU A 59 4.55 -10.37 -2.80
CA LEU A 59 5.11 -9.15 -2.21
C LEU A 59 5.57 -8.15 -3.27
N VAL A 60 6.15 -8.61 -4.38
CA VAL A 60 6.52 -7.75 -5.51
C VAL A 60 5.28 -7.06 -6.08
N GLU A 61 4.22 -7.80 -6.36
CA GLU A 61 2.98 -7.23 -6.90
C GLU A 61 2.27 -6.31 -5.88
N LEU A 62 2.29 -6.65 -4.59
CA LEU A 62 1.80 -5.78 -3.52
C LEU A 62 2.51 -4.42 -3.56
N VAL A 63 3.84 -4.41 -3.56
CA VAL A 63 4.61 -3.16 -3.60
C VAL A 63 4.28 -2.39 -4.87
N LEU A 64 4.36 -3.00 -6.05
CA LEU A 64 4.08 -2.34 -7.33
C LEU A 64 2.65 -1.77 -7.40
N ALA A 65 1.66 -2.45 -6.79
CA ALA A 65 0.29 -1.96 -6.74
C ALA A 65 0.13 -0.65 -5.94
N THR A 66 1.05 -0.39 -4.98
CA THR A 66 1.04 0.82 -4.16
C THR A 66 1.84 1.98 -4.75
N LEU A 67 2.65 1.75 -5.79
CA LEU A 67 3.50 2.79 -6.38
C LEU A 67 2.73 3.67 -7.37
N PRO A 68 3.08 4.97 -7.51
CA PRO A 68 2.39 5.94 -8.39
C PRO A 68 2.79 5.78 -9.87
N LEU A 69 2.58 4.58 -10.42
CA LEU A 69 3.00 4.20 -11.77
C LEU A 69 1.96 4.52 -12.87
N ASP A 70 0.79 4.99 -12.48
CA ASP A 70 -0.24 5.57 -13.35
C ASP A 70 -0.96 6.71 -12.63
N ASP A 71 -1.80 7.46 -13.33
CA ASP A 71 -2.49 8.64 -12.77
C ASP A 71 -3.41 8.27 -11.59
N ALA A 72 -4.09 7.14 -11.65
CA ALA A 72 -4.97 6.68 -10.57
C ALA A 72 -4.17 6.33 -9.31
N ARG A 73 -3.07 5.56 -9.45
CA ARG A 73 -2.16 5.22 -8.35
C ARG A 73 -1.46 6.47 -7.81
N ARG A 74 -1.04 7.38 -8.70
CA ARG A 74 -0.44 8.66 -8.30
C ARG A 74 -1.40 9.49 -7.45
N SER A 75 -2.66 9.59 -7.85
CA SER A 75 -3.69 10.28 -7.08
C SER A 75 -3.89 9.62 -5.70
N ALA A 76 -3.95 8.30 -5.63
CA ALA A 76 -4.04 7.55 -4.37
C ALA A 76 -2.83 7.81 -3.45
N CYS A 77 -1.60 7.82 -3.99
CA CYS A 77 -0.39 8.13 -3.23
C CYS A 77 -0.42 9.56 -2.67
N LEU A 78 -0.84 10.56 -3.47
CA LEU A 78 -0.95 11.95 -3.01
C LEU A 78 -1.97 12.08 -1.87
N ILE A 79 -3.07 11.34 -1.92
CA ILE A 79 -4.06 11.27 -0.83
C ILE A 79 -3.42 10.64 0.40
N GLY A 80 -2.72 9.52 0.24
CA GLY A 80 -2.01 8.84 1.32
C GLY A 80 -1.03 9.76 2.04
N VAL A 81 -0.21 10.50 1.30
CA VAL A 81 0.71 11.50 1.86
C VAL A 81 -0.03 12.58 2.64
N ALA A 82 -1.08 13.18 2.05
CA ALA A 82 -1.86 14.23 2.70
C ALA A 82 -2.56 13.75 3.98
N VAL A 83 -3.00 12.49 4.02
CA VAL A 83 -3.63 11.86 5.18
C VAL A 83 -2.57 11.56 6.25
N SER A 84 -1.43 10.98 5.87
CA SER A 84 -0.34 10.65 6.79
C SER A 84 0.26 11.89 7.46
N ASP A 85 0.36 13.00 6.74
CA ASP A 85 0.83 14.30 7.28
C ASP A 85 -0.11 14.86 8.37
N ARG A 86 -1.41 14.57 8.28
CA ARG A 86 -2.42 15.01 9.25
C ARG A 86 -2.60 14.05 10.44
N ALA A 87 -2.35 12.78 10.24
CA ALA A 87 -2.61 11.75 11.26
C ALA A 87 -1.97 12.03 12.63
N PRO A 88 -0.75 12.58 12.75
CA PRO A 88 -0.17 12.92 14.06
C PRO A 88 -0.99 13.95 14.86
N PHE A 89 -1.85 14.72 14.19
CA PHE A 89 -2.67 15.80 14.78
C PHE A 89 -4.17 15.48 14.78
N ASP A 90 -4.57 14.29 14.34
CA ASP A 90 -5.96 13.85 14.21
C ASP A 90 -6.09 12.41 14.72
N PRO A 91 -6.53 12.21 15.99
CA PRO A 91 -6.58 10.87 16.60
C PRO A 91 -7.51 9.88 15.87
N GLU A 92 -8.62 10.34 15.27
CA GLU A 92 -9.53 9.46 14.53
C GLU A 92 -8.88 8.98 13.23
N LEU A 93 -8.19 9.89 12.54
CA LEU A 93 -7.46 9.57 11.32
C LEU A 93 -6.28 8.63 11.61
N ALA A 94 -5.54 8.89 12.69
CA ALA A 94 -4.46 8.02 13.15
C ALA A 94 -4.96 6.60 13.46
N ALA A 95 -6.10 6.48 14.17
CA ALA A 95 -6.71 5.20 14.48
C ALA A 95 -7.14 4.44 13.21
N SER A 96 -7.71 5.14 12.21
CA SER A 96 -8.10 4.55 10.93
C SER A 96 -6.90 4.02 10.14
N LEU A 97 -5.80 4.77 10.08
CA LEU A 97 -4.56 4.33 9.43
C LEU A 97 -3.95 3.14 10.16
N ALA A 98 -3.87 3.21 11.50
CA ALA A 98 -3.32 2.12 12.31
C ALA A 98 -4.11 0.82 12.17
N ALA A 99 -5.44 0.90 12.08
CA ALA A 99 -6.31 -0.26 11.87
C ALA A 99 -6.06 -0.90 10.49
N TRP A 100 -5.94 -0.09 9.44
CA TRP A 100 -5.64 -0.58 8.10
C TRP A 100 -4.25 -1.22 8.02
N ASP A 101 -3.23 -0.58 8.58
CA ASP A 101 -1.88 -1.14 8.68
C ASP A 101 -1.86 -2.47 9.45
N ALA A 102 -2.63 -2.57 10.53
CA ALA A 102 -2.73 -3.80 11.32
C ALA A 102 -3.37 -4.94 10.51
N ASP A 103 -4.44 -4.67 9.75
CA ASP A 103 -5.08 -5.66 8.87
C ASP A 103 -4.11 -6.16 7.79
N LEU A 104 -3.41 -5.25 7.14
CA LEU A 104 -2.45 -5.61 6.10
C LEU A 104 -1.25 -6.40 6.68
N ARG A 105 -0.71 -5.98 7.83
CA ARG A 105 0.34 -6.75 8.53
C ARG A 105 -0.13 -8.15 8.92
N GLY A 106 -1.36 -8.28 9.44
CA GLY A 106 -1.94 -9.58 9.77
C GLY A 106 -2.00 -10.53 8.57
N LYS A 107 -2.41 -10.03 7.41
CA LYS A 107 -2.41 -10.80 6.15
C LYS A 107 -1.00 -11.21 5.73
N LEU A 108 -0.03 -10.30 5.81
CA LEU A 108 1.36 -10.58 5.49
C LEU A 108 1.97 -11.63 6.43
N GLN A 109 1.67 -11.57 7.73
CA GLN A 109 2.11 -12.57 8.71
C GLN A 109 1.57 -13.97 8.40
N LEU A 110 0.29 -14.08 8.02
CA LEU A 110 -0.31 -15.35 7.60
C LEU A 110 0.38 -15.92 6.36
N LEU A 111 0.66 -15.09 5.36
CA LEU A 111 1.37 -15.49 4.15
C LEU A 111 2.83 -15.91 4.45
N ALA A 112 3.53 -15.17 5.32
CA ALA A 112 4.87 -15.52 5.76
C ALA A 112 4.89 -16.85 6.55
N GLY A 113 3.89 -17.08 7.40
CA GLY A 113 3.72 -18.35 8.12
C GLY A 113 3.54 -19.54 7.17
N ARG A 114 2.70 -19.38 6.16
CA ARG A 114 2.52 -20.39 5.11
C ARG A 114 3.79 -20.64 4.31
N ALA A 115 4.47 -19.57 3.85
CA ALA A 115 5.71 -19.67 3.08
C ALA A 115 6.83 -20.40 3.86
N ARG A 116 6.90 -20.20 5.19
CA ARG A 116 7.79 -20.98 6.05
C ARG A 116 7.45 -22.45 6.06
N SER A 117 6.17 -22.81 6.21
CA SER A 117 5.73 -24.22 6.21
C SER A 117 5.93 -24.92 4.88
N GLU A 118 5.93 -24.16 3.77
CA GLU A 118 6.16 -24.66 2.40
C GLU A 118 7.65 -24.61 1.98
N GLY A 119 8.55 -24.14 2.87
CA GLY A 119 9.99 -24.06 2.59
C GLY A 119 10.37 -22.93 1.62
N GLU A 120 9.49 -21.94 1.39
CA GLU A 120 9.77 -20.77 0.55
C GLU A 120 10.51 -19.66 1.31
N LEU A 121 10.35 -19.62 2.65
CA LEU A 121 10.91 -18.58 3.52
C LEU A 121 11.74 -19.22 4.63
N HIS A 122 12.93 -18.63 4.89
CA HIS A 122 13.78 -19.09 5.98
C HIS A 122 13.05 -19.06 7.33
N PRO A 123 13.17 -20.11 8.18
CA PRO A 123 12.44 -20.21 9.44
C PRO A 123 12.66 -19.06 10.43
N ASP A 124 13.86 -18.47 10.41
CA ASP A 124 14.23 -17.36 11.32
C ASP A 124 13.67 -16.00 10.90
N VAL A 125 13.02 -15.90 9.73
CA VAL A 125 12.40 -14.63 9.32
C VAL A 125 11.14 -14.37 10.14
N ASP A 126 11.16 -13.32 10.96
CA ASP A 126 9.99 -12.86 11.70
C ASP A 126 8.96 -12.22 10.75
N GLY A 127 7.72 -12.72 10.79
CA GLY A 127 6.67 -12.27 9.87
C GLY A 127 6.19 -10.84 10.13
N ASP A 128 6.24 -10.33 11.38
CA ASP A 128 5.88 -8.94 11.67
C ASP A 128 6.99 -7.99 11.21
N VAL A 129 8.24 -8.35 11.44
CA VAL A 129 9.40 -7.57 10.97
C VAL A 129 9.39 -7.51 9.44
N LEU A 130 9.16 -8.64 8.75
CA LEU A 130 9.03 -8.69 7.29
C LEU A 130 7.90 -7.77 6.80
N ALA A 131 6.73 -7.85 7.41
CA ALA A 131 5.58 -7.03 7.03
C ALA A 131 5.88 -5.53 7.19
N ARG A 132 6.47 -5.12 8.32
CA ARG A 132 6.86 -3.73 8.56
C ARG A 132 7.91 -3.24 7.57
N ALA A 133 8.92 -4.06 7.28
CA ALA A 133 9.98 -3.71 6.34
C ALA A 133 9.43 -3.50 4.92
N VAL A 134 8.56 -4.40 4.45
CA VAL A 134 7.94 -4.30 3.12
C VAL A 134 7.06 -3.05 3.02
N LEU A 135 6.22 -2.78 4.03
CA LEU A 135 5.34 -1.61 4.02
C LEU A 135 6.12 -0.29 4.10
N ALA A 136 7.17 -0.22 4.92
CA ALA A 136 8.03 0.96 5.01
C ALA A 136 8.80 1.19 3.69
N PHE A 137 9.29 0.14 3.06
CA PHE A 137 9.94 0.21 1.75
C PHE A 137 8.97 0.72 0.69
N ALA A 138 7.77 0.15 0.61
CA ALA A 138 6.75 0.57 -0.35
C ALA A 138 6.38 2.05 -0.18
N ALA A 139 6.17 2.51 1.04
CA ALA A 139 5.87 3.91 1.34
C ALA A 139 7.03 4.85 0.97
N GLY A 140 8.27 4.45 1.25
CA GLY A 140 9.47 5.22 0.89
C GLY A 140 9.62 5.38 -0.63
N VAL A 141 9.53 4.27 -1.38
CA VAL A 141 9.61 4.30 -2.85
C VAL A 141 8.45 5.09 -3.45
N ALA A 142 7.21 4.89 -2.96
CA ALA A 142 6.06 5.66 -3.42
C ALA A 142 6.27 7.16 -3.23
N GLY A 143 6.79 7.58 -2.06
CA GLY A 143 7.13 8.97 -1.79
C GLY A 143 8.17 9.53 -2.76
N GLN A 144 9.24 8.80 -3.03
CA GLN A 144 10.28 9.22 -3.99
C GLN A 144 9.74 9.39 -5.40
N LEU A 145 8.92 8.46 -5.87
CA LEU A 145 8.35 8.49 -7.22
C LEU A 145 7.34 9.63 -7.43
N LEU A 146 6.84 10.26 -6.38
CA LEU A 146 5.99 11.46 -6.50
C LEU A 146 6.76 12.68 -7.00
N TYR A 147 8.04 12.82 -6.63
CA TYR A 147 8.90 13.93 -7.07
C TYR A 147 9.96 13.51 -8.10
N GLU A 148 10.27 12.22 -8.23
CA GLU A 148 11.15 11.66 -9.26
C GLU A 148 10.44 10.51 -9.99
N PRO A 149 9.49 10.81 -10.88
CA PRO A 149 8.70 9.79 -11.57
C PRO A 149 9.58 8.85 -12.41
N ARG A 150 9.32 7.56 -12.30
CA ARG A 150 9.90 6.48 -13.11
C ARG A 150 8.80 5.54 -13.56
N ASP A 151 9.01 4.87 -14.68
CA ASP A 151 8.13 3.81 -15.14
C ASP A 151 8.35 2.50 -14.38
N GLU A 152 7.45 1.56 -14.55
CA GLU A 152 7.51 0.26 -13.90
C GLU A 152 8.75 -0.54 -14.31
N ALA A 153 9.21 -0.43 -15.56
CA ALA A 153 10.39 -1.15 -16.03
C ALA A 153 11.66 -0.77 -15.27
N HIS A 154 11.78 0.49 -14.84
CA HIS A 154 12.89 0.95 -14.01
C HIS A 154 12.74 0.57 -12.54
N VAL A 155 11.52 0.55 -12.01
CA VAL A 155 11.27 0.33 -10.58
C VAL A 155 11.19 -1.14 -10.21
N ARG A 156 10.64 -1.97 -11.10
CA ARG A 156 10.45 -3.42 -10.86
C ARG A 156 11.73 -4.15 -10.44
N PRO A 157 12.92 -3.93 -11.05
CA PRO A 157 14.15 -4.56 -10.59
C PRO A 157 14.55 -4.21 -9.16
N LEU A 158 14.37 -2.94 -8.75
CA LEU A 158 14.60 -2.51 -7.37
C LEU A 158 13.66 -3.23 -6.39
N VAL A 159 12.37 -3.29 -6.72
CA VAL A 159 11.37 -3.98 -5.90
C VAL A 159 11.71 -5.46 -5.77
N GLN A 160 12.02 -6.13 -6.89
CA GLN A 160 12.40 -7.55 -6.89
C GLN A 160 13.65 -7.83 -6.05
N ALA A 161 14.71 -7.01 -6.20
CA ALA A 161 15.94 -7.18 -5.45
C ALA A 161 15.72 -6.99 -3.94
N THR A 162 14.95 -5.95 -3.55
CA THR A 162 14.66 -5.68 -2.14
C THR A 162 13.80 -6.79 -1.53
N VAL A 163 12.72 -7.20 -2.21
CA VAL A 163 11.87 -8.29 -1.74
C VAL A 163 12.68 -9.59 -1.63
N ALA A 164 13.56 -9.90 -2.59
CA ALA A 164 14.41 -11.08 -2.53
C ALA A 164 15.35 -11.06 -1.31
N ALA A 165 15.92 -9.90 -0.98
CA ALA A 165 16.75 -9.73 0.20
C ALA A 165 15.98 -9.91 1.52
N LEU A 166 14.72 -9.45 1.56
CA LEU A 166 13.84 -9.59 2.73
C LEU A 166 13.25 -11.01 2.89
N THR A 167 13.28 -11.83 1.84
CA THR A 167 12.70 -13.17 1.83
C THR A 167 13.75 -14.23 1.47
N PRO A 168 14.80 -14.43 2.30
CA PRO A 168 15.78 -15.47 2.04
C PRO A 168 15.12 -16.86 2.07
N ALA A 169 15.49 -17.72 1.12
CA ALA A 169 15.09 -19.12 1.13
C ALA A 169 15.88 -19.89 2.23
N PRO A 170 15.35 -21.01 2.73
CA PRO A 170 16.12 -21.91 3.59
C PRO A 170 17.41 -22.33 2.89
N THR A 171 18.51 -22.33 3.63
CA THR A 171 19.78 -22.88 3.13
C THR A 171 19.61 -24.40 3.01
N ALA A 172 19.93 -24.97 1.84
CA ALA A 172 19.98 -26.43 1.72
C ALA A 172 20.95 -27.00 2.77
N PRO A 173 20.59 -28.11 3.45
CA PRO A 173 21.54 -28.75 4.33
C PRO A 173 22.81 -29.13 3.55
N PRO A 174 24.01 -29.05 4.14
CA PRO A 174 25.22 -29.50 3.47
C PRO A 174 25.04 -30.96 3.05
N LEU A 175 25.40 -31.26 1.82
CA LEU A 175 25.43 -32.64 1.31
C LEU A 175 26.50 -33.38 2.14
N GLU A 176 26.08 -34.36 2.96
CA GLU A 176 26.96 -35.29 3.64
C GLU A 176 27.62 -36.25 2.67
#